data_4057acce7be32e0f84d10ef69b59b662
#
_entry.id   4057acce7be32e0f84d10ef69b59b662
#
_cell.length_a   1.000
_cell.length_b   1.000
_cell.length_c   1.000
_cell.angle_alpha   90.00
_cell.angle_beta   90.00
_cell.angle_gamma   90.00
#
_symmetry.space_group_name_H-M   'P 1'
#
loop_
_entity.id
_entity.type
_entity.pdbx_description
1 polymer ?
#
loop_
_entity_poly.entity_id
_entity_poly.type
_entity_poly.pdbx_seq_one_letter_code
_entity_poly.pdbx_strand_id
1 'polypeptide(L)'
;IKDRSEPLQSRLVHFYTSYARVILRREWIRIFVFAGLTREGINDRYLAKLRERVFIPVIAEIRQTHGLAPSSGDTINEKELELIWSLHASIFYIGVRKWIYDLPVTEDIDALIEQMVDAFLNGSPHVLQQVDNDLGKKPRLN
;
A
#
# COMPACT_ATOMS: atom_id res chain seq x y z
N ILE A 1 -11.43 -5.26 -2.42
CA ILE A 1 -10.93 -5.14 -1.04
C ILE A 1 -12.05 -5.27 0.00
N LYS A 2 -13.25 -4.73 -0.25
CA LYS A 2 -14.35 -4.70 0.74
C LYS A 2 -15.04 -6.05 0.98
N ASP A 3 -14.98 -6.96 0.05
CA ASP A 3 -15.59 -8.28 0.18
C ASP A 3 -14.73 -9.17 1.10
N ARG A 4 -15.21 -9.38 2.32
CA ARG A 4 -14.52 -10.18 3.35
C ARG A 4 -14.83 -11.68 3.29
N SER A 5 -15.53 -12.15 2.27
CA SER A 5 -15.73 -13.60 2.03
C SER A 5 -14.41 -14.28 1.63
N GLU A 6 -13.48 -13.54 1.04
CA GLU A 6 -12.16 -13.98 0.64
C GLU A 6 -11.07 -13.52 1.64
N PRO A 7 -10.01 -14.30 1.84
CA PRO A 7 -8.86 -13.88 2.64
C PRO A 7 -8.26 -12.57 2.17
N LEU A 8 -7.75 -11.75 3.09
CA LEU A 8 -7.14 -10.46 2.76
C LEU A 8 -6.01 -10.59 1.75
N GLN A 9 -5.19 -11.65 1.85
CA GLN A 9 -4.11 -11.95 0.91
C GLN A 9 -4.64 -12.09 -0.52
N SER A 10 -5.66 -12.93 -0.74
CA SER A 10 -6.26 -13.13 -2.07
C SER A 10 -6.81 -11.83 -2.66
N ARG A 11 -7.47 -11.02 -1.82
CA ARG A 11 -8.03 -9.73 -2.24
C ARG A 11 -6.96 -8.70 -2.60
N LEU A 12 -5.85 -8.67 -1.86
CA LEU A 12 -4.71 -7.79 -2.18
C LEU A 12 -3.99 -8.24 -3.45
N VAL A 13 -3.74 -9.53 -3.61
CA VAL A 13 -3.15 -10.08 -4.84
C VAL A 13 -4.03 -9.72 -6.03
N HIS A 14 -5.34 -10.00 -5.96
CA HIS A 14 -6.27 -9.66 -7.03
C HIS A 14 -6.31 -8.16 -7.35
N PHE A 15 -6.30 -7.31 -6.31
CA PHE A 15 -6.25 -5.87 -6.48
C PHE A 15 -4.97 -5.43 -7.20
N TYR A 16 -3.80 -5.86 -6.74
CA TYR A 16 -2.54 -5.42 -7.29
C TYR A 16 -2.19 -6.03 -8.65
N THR A 17 -2.62 -7.25 -8.95
CA THR A 17 -2.48 -7.81 -10.30
C THR A 17 -3.37 -7.07 -11.30
N SER A 18 -4.60 -6.72 -10.91
CA SER A 18 -5.49 -5.88 -11.73
C SER A 18 -4.93 -4.47 -11.91
N TYR A 19 -4.40 -3.88 -10.84
CA TYR A 19 -3.70 -2.59 -10.87
C TYR A 19 -2.51 -2.62 -11.82
N ALA A 20 -1.66 -3.64 -11.73
CA ALA A 20 -0.46 -3.77 -12.55
C ALA A 20 -0.79 -3.84 -14.04
N ARG A 21 -1.82 -4.59 -14.42
CA ARG A 21 -2.27 -4.71 -15.82
C ARG A 21 -2.71 -3.38 -16.44
N VAL A 22 -3.18 -2.45 -15.63
CA VAL A 22 -3.63 -1.13 -16.08
C VAL A 22 -2.53 -0.09 -15.95
N ILE A 23 -1.92 0.02 -14.77
CA ILE A 23 -1.04 1.14 -14.41
C ILE A 23 0.41 0.91 -14.83
N LEU A 24 0.92 -0.33 -14.76
CA LEU A 24 2.31 -0.60 -15.12
C LEU A 24 2.55 -0.64 -16.64
N ARG A 25 1.75 0.06 -17.41
CA ARG A 25 1.97 0.31 -18.85
C ARG A 25 2.81 1.55 -19.04
N ARG A 26 3.59 1.55 -20.12
CA ARG A 26 4.51 2.65 -20.44
C ARG A 26 3.84 4.02 -20.41
N GLU A 27 2.67 4.13 -21.03
CA GLU A 27 1.94 5.38 -21.18
C GLU A 27 1.47 5.91 -19.83
N TRP A 28 0.87 5.03 -18.99
CA TRP A 28 0.34 5.42 -17.69
C TRP A 28 1.45 5.79 -16.71
N ILE A 29 2.56 5.04 -16.65
CA ILE A 29 3.70 5.38 -15.80
C ILE A 29 4.26 6.75 -16.17
N ARG A 30 4.44 7.01 -17.48
CA ARG A 30 5.00 8.29 -17.94
C ARG A 30 4.05 9.46 -17.64
N ILE A 31 2.74 9.31 -17.93
CA ILE A 31 1.73 10.33 -17.64
C ILE A 31 1.69 10.61 -16.13
N PHE A 32 1.65 9.57 -15.30
CA PHE A 32 1.55 9.73 -13.86
C PHE A 32 2.77 10.43 -13.25
N VAL A 33 3.97 10.01 -13.65
CA VAL A 33 5.21 10.66 -13.20
C VAL A 33 5.29 12.11 -13.68
N PHE A 34 5.00 12.37 -14.96
CA PHE A 34 5.00 13.71 -15.52
C PHE A 34 3.98 14.64 -14.84
N ALA A 35 2.74 14.16 -14.67
CA ALA A 35 1.70 14.93 -13.98
C ALA A 35 2.10 15.28 -12.54
N GLY A 36 2.81 14.39 -11.83
CA GLY A 36 3.35 14.68 -10.50
C GLY A 36 4.39 15.80 -10.51
N LEU A 37 5.26 15.82 -11.50
CA LEU A 37 6.29 16.85 -11.65
C LEU A 37 5.69 18.22 -12.04
N THR A 38 4.62 18.24 -12.82
CA THR A 38 3.94 19.47 -13.28
C THR A 38 2.81 19.94 -12.37
N ARG A 39 2.51 19.20 -11.29
CA ARG A 39 1.46 19.51 -10.31
C ARG A 39 0.05 19.62 -10.92
N GLU A 40 -0.27 18.76 -11.87
CA GLU A 40 -1.58 18.73 -12.55
C GLU A 40 -2.76 18.31 -11.65
N GLY A 41 -2.51 17.93 -10.39
CA GLY A 41 -3.54 17.54 -9.42
C GLY A 41 -4.22 16.18 -9.71
N ILE A 42 -3.80 15.46 -10.75
CA ILE A 42 -4.33 14.13 -11.10
C ILE A 42 -3.90 13.12 -10.03
N ASN A 43 -2.65 13.18 -9.63
CA ASN A 43 -2.04 12.28 -8.65
C ASN A 43 -2.73 12.42 -7.29
N ASP A 44 -2.96 13.63 -6.82
CA ASP A 44 -3.55 13.91 -5.51
C ASP A 44 -4.93 13.27 -5.37
N ARG A 45 -5.80 13.46 -6.37
CA ARG A 45 -7.14 12.87 -6.39
C ARG A 45 -7.13 11.35 -6.46
N TYR A 46 -6.22 10.79 -7.23
CA TYR A 46 -6.07 9.35 -7.35
C TYR A 46 -5.56 8.74 -6.04
N LEU A 47 -4.51 9.30 -5.47
CA LEU A 47 -3.88 8.81 -4.25
C LEU A 47 -4.79 8.97 -3.03
N ALA A 48 -5.58 10.04 -2.95
CA ALA A 48 -6.60 10.20 -1.92
C ALA A 48 -7.66 9.08 -1.97
N LYS A 49 -8.16 8.73 -3.16
CA LYS A 49 -9.11 7.61 -3.32
C LYS A 49 -8.49 6.27 -2.95
N LEU A 50 -7.22 6.05 -3.31
CA LEU A 50 -6.49 4.84 -2.96
C LEU A 50 -6.32 4.72 -1.44
N ARG A 51 -5.96 5.81 -0.77
CA ARG A 51 -5.87 5.89 0.69
C ARG A 51 -7.19 5.50 1.36
N GLU A 52 -8.29 6.12 0.98
CA GLU A 52 -9.61 5.89 1.58
C GLU A 52 -10.19 4.51 1.29
N ARG A 53 -10.04 4.04 0.06
CA ARG A 53 -10.72 2.81 -0.40
C ARG A 53 -9.92 1.54 -0.21
N VAL A 54 -8.62 1.64 -0.07
CA VAL A 54 -7.71 0.50 0.04
C VAL A 54 -6.87 0.56 1.30
N PHE A 55 -6.06 1.60 1.50
CA PHE A 55 -5.05 1.61 2.54
C PHE A 55 -5.65 1.58 3.95
N ILE A 56 -6.57 2.49 4.25
CA ILE A 56 -7.25 2.54 5.55
C ILE A 56 -7.97 1.22 5.87
N PRO A 57 -8.82 0.66 4.97
CA PRO A 57 -9.46 -0.61 5.24
C PRO A 57 -8.51 -1.79 5.44
N VAL A 58 -7.39 -1.85 4.70
CA VAL A 58 -6.41 -2.93 4.83
C VAL A 58 -5.70 -2.88 6.18
N ILE A 59 -5.21 -1.71 6.60
CA ILE A 59 -4.56 -1.56 7.91
C ILE A 59 -5.53 -1.87 9.05
N ALA A 60 -6.78 -1.39 8.98
CA ALA A 60 -7.81 -1.69 9.97
C ALA A 60 -8.09 -3.20 10.08
N GLU A 61 -8.12 -3.91 8.96
CA GLU A 61 -8.33 -5.37 8.94
C GLU A 61 -7.14 -6.14 9.50
N ILE A 62 -5.91 -5.74 9.17
CA ILE A 62 -4.69 -6.35 9.75
C ILE A 62 -4.72 -6.20 11.27
N ARG A 63 -5.02 -5.01 11.80
CA ARG A 63 -5.16 -4.79 13.23
C ARG A 63 -6.21 -5.70 13.87
N GLN A 64 -7.41 -5.74 13.28
CA GLN A 64 -8.51 -6.56 13.78
C GLN A 64 -8.15 -8.06 13.79
N THR A 65 -7.55 -8.56 12.71
CA THR A 65 -7.20 -9.98 12.56
C THR A 65 -6.13 -10.42 13.57
N HIS A 66 -5.24 -9.49 13.97
CA HIS A 66 -4.16 -9.78 14.93
C HIS A 66 -4.45 -9.33 16.37
N GLY A 67 -5.71 -8.98 16.67
CA GLY A 67 -6.10 -8.58 18.01
C GLY A 67 -5.44 -7.29 18.51
N LEU A 68 -4.95 -6.45 17.59
CA LEU A 68 -4.40 -5.14 17.92
C LEU A 68 -5.54 -4.14 18.14
N ALA A 69 -5.34 -3.23 19.11
CA ALA A 69 -6.33 -2.19 19.38
C ALA A 69 -6.66 -1.40 18.11
N PRO A 70 -7.92 -0.97 17.91
CA PRO A 70 -8.24 0.00 16.88
C PRO A 70 -7.32 1.22 17.02
N SER A 71 -6.91 1.81 15.92
CA SER A 71 -6.16 3.07 15.99
C SER A 71 -6.93 4.06 16.84
N SER A 72 -6.29 4.67 17.82
CA SER A 72 -6.94 5.59 18.76
C SER A 72 -7.49 6.80 18.00
N GLY A 73 -8.81 6.92 17.97
CA GLY A 73 -9.53 7.95 17.22
C GLY A 73 -10.01 7.46 15.84
N ASP A 74 -10.83 8.25 15.19
CA ASP A 74 -11.42 7.96 13.87
C ASP A 74 -10.38 7.93 12.73
N THR A 75 -9.09 8.13 13.02
CA THR A 75 -8.03 8.22 12.04
C THR A 75 -6.92 7.21 12.29
N ILE A 76 -6.68 6.36 11.31
CA ILE A 76 -5.46 5.55 11.25
C ILE A 76 -4.26 6.51 11.19
N ASN A 77 -3.25 6.25 12.04
CA ASN A 77 -2.04 7.06 12.10
C ASN A 77 -1.30 7.01 10.75
N GLU A 78 -0.84 8.16 10.26
CA GLU A 78 -0.08 8.25 9.01
C GLU A 78 1.15 7.32 9.00
N LYS A 79 1.79 7.09 10.15
CA LYS A 79 2.91 6.13 10.25
C LYS A 79 2.50 4.69 9.93
N GLU A 80 1.27 4.30 10.23
CA GLU A 80 0.76 2.97 9.90
C GLU A 80 0.46 2.86 8.41
N LEU A 81 0.01 3.94 7.79
CA LEU A 81 -0.22 3.99 6.36
C LEU A 81 1.08 3.86 5.55
N GLU A 82 2.22 4.26 6.09
CA GLU A 82 3.53 4.05 5.45
C GLU A 82 3.85 2.57 5.18
N LEU A 83 3.30 1.64 5.96
CA LEU A 83 3.45 0.21 5.69
C LEU A 83 2.83 -0.18 4.35
N ILE A 84 1.59 0.21 4.10
CA ILE A 84 0.93 -0.11 2.83
C ILE A 84 1.41 0.79 1.70
N TRP A 85 1.86 2.02 1.99
CA TRP A 85 2.58 2.85 1.03
C TRP A 85 3.84 2.16 0.52
N SER A 86 4.60 1.47 1.39
CA SER A 86 5.80 0.73 0.98
C SER A 86 5.48 -0.39 -0.01
N LEU A 87 4.41 -1.16 0.22
CA LEU A 87 3.93 -2.16 -0.71
C LEU A 87 3.51 -1.53 -2.04
N HIS A 88 2.67 -0.50 -1.99
CA HIS A 88 2.17 0.18 -3.19
C HIS A 88 3.30 0.80 -4.01
N ALA A 89 4.21 1.50 -3.35
CA ALA A 89 5.36 2.12 -4.00
C ALA A 89 6.29 1.09 -4.64
N SER A 90 6.52 -0.04 -3.99
CA SER A 90 7.35 -1.12 -4.54
C SER A 90 6.77 -1.68 -5.84
N ILE A 91 5.45 -1.88 -5.88
CA ILE A 91 4.76 -2.36 -7.10
C ILE A 91 4.78 -1.28 -8.19
N PHE A 92 4.47 -0.03 -7.86
CA PHE A 92 4.53 1.08 -8.82
C PHE A 92 5.94 1.26 -9.40
N TYR A 93 6.96 1.12 -8.56
CA TYR A 93 8.35 1.29 -8.95
C TYR A 93 8.84 0.23 -9.96
N ILE A 94 8.18 -0.94 -10.07
CA ILE A 94 8.43 -1.90 -11.15
C ILE A 94 8.24 -1.21 -12.50
N GLY A 95 7.15 -0.47 -12.66
CA GLY A 95 6.87 0.29 -13.89
C GLY A 95 7.86 1.43 -14.11
N VAL A 96 8.26 2.14 -13.06
CA VAL A 96 9.28 3.20 -13.14
C VAL A 96 10.62 2.62 -13.62
N ARG A 97 11.09 1.53 -13.04
CA ARG A 97 12.32 0.86 -13.47
C ARG A 97 12.25 0.45 -14.94
N LYS A 98 11.13 -0.15 -15.33
CA LYS A 98 10.95 -0.65 -16.71
C LYS A 98 10.84 0.46 -17.75
N TRP A 99 9.99 1.47 -17.49
CA TRP A 99 9.55 2.42 -18.49
C TRP A 99 10.18 3.80 -18.43
N ILE A 100 10.82 4.13 -17.29
CA ILE A 100 11.53 5.41 -17.10
C ILE A 100 13.04 5.18 -17.17
N TYR A 101 13.54 4.13 -16.46
CA TYR A 101 14.98 3.87 -16.37
C TYR A 101 15.49 2.83 -17.35
N ASP A 102 14.60 2.20 -18.11
CA ASP A 102 14.94 1.13 -19.08
C ASP A 102 15.76 0.00 -18.44
N LEU A 103 15.38 -0.39 -17.23
CA LEU A 103 16.01 -1.47 -16.49
C LEU A 103 15.24 -2.79 -16.66
N PRO A 104 15.94 -3.95 -16.63
CA PRO A 104 15.27 -5.23 -16.68
C PRO A 104 14.39 -5.44 -15.42
N VAL A 105 13.20 -6.00 -15.65
CA VAL A 105 12.29 -6.48 -14.61
C VAL A 105 11.88 -7.90 -14.94
N THR A 106 11.41 -8.66 -13.91
CA THR A 106 10.87 -10.00 -14.18
C THR A 106 9.68 -9.93 -15.14
N GLU A 107 9.52 -10.97 -15.96
CA GLU A 107 8.36 -11.10 -16.84
C GLU A 107 7.11 -11.57 -16.08
N ASP A 108 7.31 -12.35 -15.01
CA ASP A 108 6.23 -12.85 -14.14
C ASP A 108 5.91 -11.82 -13.03
N ILE A 109 5.17 -10.79 -13.41
CA ILE A 109 4.74 -9.74 -12.49
C ILE A 109 3.70 -10.26 -11.49
N ASP A 110 2.85 -11.18 -11.89
CA ASP A 110 1.80 -11.73 -11.02
C ASP A 110 2.44 -12.50 -9.86
N ALA A 111 3.42 -13.39 -10.11
CA ALA A 111 4.16 -14.08 -9.06
C ALA A 111 4.95 -13.13 -8.15
N LEU A 112 5.54 -12.07 -8.71
CA LEU A 112 6.22 -11.06 -7.92
C LEU A 112 5.26 -10.32 -6.98
N ILE A 113 4.07 -9.98 -7.45
CA ILE A 113 3.03 -9.34 -6.63
C ILE A 113 2.58 -10.26 -5.48
N GLU A 114 2.37 -11.54 -5.74
CA GLU A 114 2.06 -12.53 -4.69
C GLU A 114 3.11 -12.54 -3.60
N GLN A 115 4.40 -12.58 -3.96
CA GLN A 115 5.51 -12.54 -3.01
C GLN A 115 5.56 -11.22 -2.21
N MET A 116 5.33 -10.09 -2.86
CA MET A 116 5.32 -8.78 -2.20
C MET A 116 4.16 -8.66 -1.20
N VAL A 117 2.97 -9.14 -1.56
CA VAL A 117 1.80 -9.15 -0.68
C VAL A 117 2.02 -10.08 0.51
N ASP A 118 2.58 -11.27 0.28
CA ASP A 118 2.90 -12.21 1.35
C ASP A 118 3.89 -11.61 2.36
N ALA A 119 4.99 -11.04 1.88
CA ALA A 119 5.99 -10.38 2.73
C ALA A 119 5.38 -9.20 3.52
N PHE A 120 4.52 -8.41 2.91
CA PHE A 120 3.82 -7.32 3.56
C PHE A 120 2.91 -7.81 4.69
N LEU A 121 2.06 -8.81 4.43
CA LEU A 121 1.11 -9.31 5.42
C LEU A 121 1.79 -10.02 6.60
N ASN A 122 2.88 -10.71 6.36
CA ASN A 122 3.64 -11.40 7.41
C ASN A 122 4.48 -10.45 8.27
N GLY A 123 4.95 -9.33 7.72
CA GLY A 123 5.76 -8.33 8.45
C GLY A 123 4.93 -7.27 9.19
N SER A 124 3.83 -6.84 8.62
CA SER A 124 3.04 -5.70 9.12
C SER A 124 2.54 -5.84 10.56
N PRO A 125 2.03 -6.99 11.03
CA PRO A 125 1.56 -7.12 12.41
C PRO A 125 2.64 -6.81 13.45
N HIS A 126 3.88 -7.27 13.20
CA HIS A 126 5.01 -7.00 14.07
C HIS A 126 5.31 -5.50 14.17
N VAL A 127 5.35 -4.80 13.03
CA VAL A 127 5.61 -3.36 12.99
C VAL A 127 4.50 -2.56 13.66
N LEU A 128 3.23 -2.91 13.43
CA LEU A 128 2.09 -2.25 14.06
C LEU A 128 2.12 -2.39 15.60
N GLN A 129 2.50 -3.55 16.10
CA GLN A 129 2.68 -3.75 17.54
C GLN A 129 3.81 -2.89 18.13
N GLN A 130 4.91 -2.70 17.39
CA GLN A 130 5.99 -1.80 17.80
C GLN A 130 5.51 -0.35 17.86
N VAL A 131 4.73 0.10 16.88
CA VAL A 131 4.15 1.46 16.88
C VAL A 131 3.28 1.71 18.11
N ASP A 132 2.44 0.74 18.49
CA ASP A 132 1.59 0.85 19.70
C ASP A 132 2.45 0.94 20.97
N ASN A 133 3.52 0.13 21.08
CA ASN A 133 4.45 0.15 22.20
C ASN A 133 5.16 1.51 22.34
N ASP A 134 5.56 2.12 21.24
CA ASP A 134 6.23 3.42 21.23
C ASP A 134 5.28 4.56 21.58
N LEU A 135 4.01 4.49 21.15
CA LEU A 135 2.98 5.46 21.53
C LEU A 135 2.66 5.38 23.03
N GLY A 136 2.66 4.17 23.61
CA GLY A 136 2.45 3.95 25.05
C GLY A 136 3.60 4.47 25.94
N LYS A 137 4.82 4.64 25.38
CA LYS A 137 6.01 5.13 26.09
C LYS A 137 6.16 6.66 26.09
N LYS A 138 5.39 7.39 25.29
CA LYS A 138 5.42 8.87 25.35
C LYS A 138 4.84 9.34 26.68
N PRO A 139 5.57 10.11 27.50
CA PRO A 139 5.04 10.69 28.73
C PRO A 139 3.85 11.56 28.35
N ARG A 140 2.73 11.39 29.07
CA ARG A 140 1.62 12.34 29.01
C ARG A 140 2.20 13.69 29.46
N LEU A 141 2.34 14.62 28.53
CA LEU A 141 2.65 16.00 28.85
C LEU A 141 1.44 16.54 29.65
N ASN A 142 1.68 16.77 30.93
CA ASN A 142 0.75 17.47 31.82
C ASN A 142 0.67 18.94 31.40
#